data_596e5d9bb9c0d0579b128225b6cee16b
#
_entry.id   596e5d9bb9c0d0579b128225b6cee16b
#
_cell.length_a   1.000
_cell.length_b   1.000
_cell.length_c   1.000
_cell.angle_alpha   90.00
_cell.angle_beta   90.00
_cell.angle_gamma   90.00
#
_symmetry.space_group_name_H-M   'P 1'
#
loop_
_entity.id
_entity.type
_entity.pdbx_description
1 polymer ?
#
loop_
_entity_poly.entity_id
_entity_poly.type
_entity_poly.pdbx_seq_one_letter_code
_entity_poly.pdbx_strand_id
1 'polypeptide(L)'
;MTKKFIIFDICGDYGHFKKYYTTSSPLTFSIPPRTAIIGLISAVIGLGKTQYLSLMTKDKADIAIRIINPIKKVRISQNLINTKDWFWTPIKKGTHEPRTQIRFEYLKEPKFRIYFSYSEEKIYNSLKENLKNHKSVYTPYLGLSELIADFEFIDEVSVVRNFIREDFIDICSIIPLDTLREIDLLPNRKYFKERIPVEMLTGRIVTEYREVIYEINGNSIRAKVENALFLSNNDVIIIL
;
A
#
# COMPACT_ATOMS: atom_id res chain seq x y z
N MET A 1 -26.84 7.42 -3.44
CA MET A 1 -25.77 8.39 -3.10
C MET A 1 -24.59 8.17 -4.02
N THR A 2 -23.98 9.22 -4.53
CA THR A 2 -22.79 9.12 -5.38
C THR A 2 -21.60 8.71 -4.51
N LYS A 3 -20.87 7.67 -4.91
CA LYS A 3 -19.68 7.18 -4.19
C LYS A 3 -18.58 8.23 -4.19
N LYS A 4 -18.00 8.50 -3.03
CA LYS A 4 -16.93 9.48 -2.83
C LYS A 4 -15.63 8.82 -2.44
N PHE A 5 -14.52 9.42 -2.84
CA PHE A 5 -13.16 9.00 -2.45
C PHE A 5 -12.43 10.15 -1.77
N ILE A 6 -11.81 9.87 -0.65
CA ILE A 6 -10.75 10.70 -0.07
C ILE A 6 -9.47 10.38 -0.83
N ILE A 7 -8.77 11.40 -1.28
CA ILE A 7 -7.45 11.30 -1.91
C ILE A 7 -6.42 11.86 -0.95
N PHE A 8 -5.40 11.06 -0.65
CA PHE A 8 -4.27 11.51 0.17
C PHE A 8 -2.99 10.81 -0.29
N ASP A 9 -1.88 11.49 -0.11
CA ASP A 9 -0.56 10.95 -0.38
C ASP A 9 0.04 10.39 0.91
N ILE A 10 0.81 9.31 0.80
CA ILE A 10 1.65 8.77 1.86
C ILE A 10 3.09 8.74 1.35
N CYS A 11 4.04 9.16 2.19
CA CYS A 11 5.46 9.20 1.83
C CYS A 11 6.35 8.95 3.06
N GLY A 12 7.63 8.79 2.82
CA GLY A 12 8.66 8.66 3.84
C GLY A 12 10.03 8.48 3.21
N ASP A 13 11.09 8.54 4.01
CA ASP A 13 12.46 8.35 3.51
C ASP A 13 12.68 6.92 3.02
N TYR A 14 12.15 5.97 3.77
CA TYR A 14 12.21 4.55 3.44
C TYR A 14 10.88 3.85 3.71
N GLY A 15 10.63 2.75 2.95
CA GLY A 15 9.50 1.85 3.17
C GLY A 15 9.94 0.39 3.07
N HIS A 16 9.29 -0.52 3.83
CA HIS A 16 9.55 -1.95 3.74
C HIS A 16 8.28 -2.76 3.97
N PHE A 17 7.66 -3.18 2.89
CA PHE A 17 6.49 -4.07 2.90
C PHE A 17 6.96 -5.49 2.65
N LYS A 18 7.28 -6.22 3.73
CA LYS A 18 7.94 -7.53 3.66
C LYS A 18 7.20 -8.53 2.78
N LYS A 19 7.93 -9.13 1.84
CA LYS A 19 7.44 -10.26 1.05
C LYS A 19 7.39 -11.52 1.90
N TYR A 20 6.25 -12.21 1.92
CA TYR A 20 5.98 -13.35 2.80
C TYR A 20 6.90 -14.55 2.61
N TYR A 21 7.45 -14.71 1.41
CA TYR A 21 8.32 -15.84 1.04
C TYR A 21 9.83 -15.58 1.28
N THR A 22 10.19 -14.46 1.90
CA THR A 22 11.59 -14.11 2.17
C THR A 22 11.90 -14.22 3.66
N THR A 23 12.96 -15.00 4.00
CA THR A 23 13.34 -15.27 5.39
C THR A 23 14.66 -14.62 5.79
N SER A 24 15.77 -15.01 5.12
CA SER A 24 17.13 -14.62 5.50
C SER A 24 17.54 -13.23 4.99
N SER A 25 16.96 -12.76 3.91
CA SER A 25 17.21 -11.43 3.33
C SER A 25 15.84 -10.83 2.95
N PRO A 26 15.20 -10.10 3.87
CA PRO A 26 13.86 -9.59 3.65
C PRO A 26 13.79 -8.67 2.42
N LEU A 27 12.97 -9.05 1.46
CA LEU A 27 12.64 -8.25 0.28
C LEU A 27 11.35 -7.47 0.52
N THR A 28 11.25 -6.30 -0.10
CA THR A 28 10.04 -5.47 -0.04
C THR A 28 9.19 -5.61 -1.29
N PHE A 29 7.86 -5.55 -1.13
CA PHE A 29 6.97 -5.23 -2.24
C PHE A 29 7.33 -3.86 -2.79
N SER A 30 7.08 -3.65 -4.08
CA SER A 30 7.31 -2.36 -4.76
C SER A 30 6.25 -1.33 -4.44
N ILE A 31 5.08 -1.79 -4.06
CA ILE A 31 3.91 -0.99 -3.69
C ILE A 31 3.39 -1.43 -2.33
N PRO A 32 2.75 -0.54 -1.55
CA PRO A 32 2.12 -0.93 -0.31
C PRO A 32 0.95 -1.87 -0.59
N PRO A 33 0.92 -3.08 -0.03
CA PRO A 33 -0.26 -3.94 -0.13
C PRO A 33 -1.48 -3.28 0.51
N ARG A 34 -2.70 -3.64 0.04
CA ARG A 34 -3.95 -3.16 0.64
C ARG A 34 -3.96 -3.36 2.15
N THR A 35 -3.48 -4.50 2.63
CA THR A 35 -3.39 -4.83 4.07
C THR A 35 -2.50 -3.88 4.86
N ALA A 36 -1.45 -3.32 4.26
CA ALA A 36 -0.60 -2.31 4.89
C ALA A 36 -1.30 -0.93 4.92
N ILE A 37 -2.01 -0.57 3.83
CA ILE A 37 -2.74 0.70 3.74
C ILE A 37 -3.87 0.76 4.78
N ILE A 38 -4.66 -0.31 4.94
CA ILE A 38 -5.71 -0.34 5.96
C ILE A 38 -5.12 -0.23 7.37
N GLY A 39 -3.93 -0.79 7.62
CA GLY A 39 -3.20 -0.63 8.88
C GLY A 39 -2.80 0.82 9.12
N LEU A 40 -2.29 1.51 8.10
CA LEU A 40 -1.92 2.93 8.16
C LEU A 40 -3.15 3.82 8.39
N ILE A 41 -4.22 3.63 7.63
CA ILE A 41 -5.50 4.35 7.81
C ILE A 41 -6.02 4.15 9.24
N SER A 42 -5.96 2.92 9.73
CA SER A 42 -6.39 2.58 11.09
C SER A 42 -5.56 3.27 12.16
N ALA A 43 -4.25 3.45 11.94
CA ALA A 43 -3.39 4.22 12.83
C ALA A 43 -3.80 5.71 12.86
N VAL A 44 -4.13 6.28 11.70
CA VAL A 44 -4.59 7.68 11.60
C VAL A 44 -5.88 7.90 12.38
N ILE A 45 -6.86 7.00 12.29
CA ILE A 45 -8.16 7.15 12.96
C ILE A 45 -8.26 6.48 14.34
N GLY A 46 -7.21 5.79 14.80
CA GLY A 46 -7.13 5.20 16.12
C GLY A 46 -7.85 3.86 16.30
N LEU A 47 -8.04 3.07 15.23
CA LEU A 47 -8.60 1.73 15.36
C LEU A 47 -7.58 0.77 15.98
N GLY A 48 -8.03 0.02 16.98
CA GLY A 48 -7.20 -0.95 17.70
C GLY A 48 -6.77 -2.13 16.84
N LYS A 49 -5.61 -2.73 17.17
CA LYS A 49 -4.98 -3.85 16.45
C LYS A 49 -5.88 -5.07 16.24
N THR A 50 -6.82 -5.32 17.13
CA THR A 50 -7.74 -6.46 17.06
C THR A 50 -9.01 -6.18 16.27
N GLN A 51 -9.31 -4.91 15.99
CA GLN A 51 -10.58 -4.47 15.41
C GLN A 51 -10.47 -4.11 13.92
N TYR A 52 -9.36 -3.48 13.51
CA TYR A 52 -9.29 -2.87 12.19
C TYR A 52 -9.45 -3.86 11.03
N LEU A 53 -8.98 -5.11 11.18
CA LEU A 53 -9.08 -6.13 10.13
C LEU A 53 -10.54 -6.52 9.83
N SER A 54 -11.38 -6.60 10.87
CA SER A 54 -12.81 -6.90 10.70
C SER A 54 -13.64 -5.70 10.23
N LEU A 55 -13.17 -4.49 10.50
CA LEU A 55 -13.84 -3.26 10.07
C LEU A 55 -13.47 -2.87 8.65
N MET A 56 -12.21 -3.08 8.22
CA MET A 56 -11.67 -2.61 6.94
C MET A 56 -11.62 -3.72 5.87
N THR A 57 -12.63 -4.60 5.86
CA THR A 57 -12.75 -5.63 4.82
C THR A 57 -12.90 -5.01 3.42
N LYS A 58 -12.62 -5.78 2.37
CA LYS A 58 -12.74 -5.28 0.99
C LYS A 58 -14.19 -4.90 0.59
N ASP A 59 -15.18 -5.51 1.22
CA ASP A 59 -16.60 -5.19 0.97
C ASP A 59 -17.01 -3.82 1.55
N LYS A 60 -16.27 -3.30 2.52
CA LYS A 60 -16.53 -2.03 3.20
C LYS A 60 -15.60 -0.91 2.78
N ALA A 61 -14.36 -1.24 2.45
CA ALA A 61 -13.29 -0.28 2.16
C ALA A 61 -12.73 -0.48 0.75
N ASP A 62 -13.05 0.44 -0.15
CA ASP A 62 -12.44 0.47 -1.47
C ASP A 62 -11.13 1.25 -1.43
N ILE A 63 -10.10 0.68 -2.03
CA ILE A 63 -8.77 1.27 -2.10
C ILE A 63 -8.25 1.16 -3.53
N ALA A 64 -7.75 2.29 -4.06
CA ALA A 64 -6.89 2.28 -5.24
C ALA A 64 -5.57 2.97 -4.90
N ILE A 65 -4.51 2.59 -5.60
CA ILE A 65 -3.15 3.08 -5.34
C ILE A 65 -2.56 3.63 -6.64
N ARG A 66 -1.96 4.81 -6.56
CA ARG A 66 -1.17 5.40 -7.65
C ARG A 66 0.26 5.62 -7.17
N ILE A 67 1.23 5.26 -7.99
CA ILE A 67 2.64 5.56 -7.76
C ILE A 67 2.88 7.02 -8.13
N ILE A 68 3.42 7.81 -7.20
CA ILE A 68 3.76 9.23 -7.45
C ILE A 68 5.26 9.36 -7.70
N ASN A 69 6.09 8.81 -6.82
CA ASN A 69 7.53 8.78 -7.05
C ASN A 69 7.93 7.48 -7.73
N PRO A 70 8.85 7.51 -8.72
CA PRO A 70 9.42 6.30 -9.30
C PRO A 70 9.92 5.33 -8.24
N ILE A 71 9.62 4.05 -8.41
CA ILE A 71 10.03 3.01 -7.46
C ILE A 71 11.56 2.83 -7.50
N LYS A 72 12.19 3.14 -6.39
CA LYS A 72 13.64 2.93 -6.17
C LYS A 72 13.83 1.96 -5.01
N LYS A 73 14.69 0.99 -5.17
CA LYS A 73 15.02 0.01 -4.12
C LYS A 73 16.49 0.09 -3.77
N VAL A 74 16.77 0.05 -2.46
CA VAL A 74 18.13 -0.01 -1.91
C VAL A 74 18.26 -1.19 -0.96
N ARG A 75 19.46 -1.73 -0.82
CA ARG A 75 19.77 -2.78 0.14
C ARG A 75 20.68 -2.24 1.22
N ILE A 76 20.22 -2.32 2.47
CA ILE A 76 20.93 -1.82 3.64
C ILE A 76 21.15 -3.00 4.60
N SER A 77 22.36 -3.19 5.07
CA SER A 77 22.67 -4.19 6.08
C SER A 77 22.36 -3.63 7.46
N GLN A 78 21.59 -4.38 8.25
CA GLN A 78 21.27 -4.04 9.64
C GLN A 78 21.90 -5.05 10.59
N ASN A 79 22.45 -4.56 11.68
CA ASN A 79 22.94 -5.39 12.79
C ASN A 79 21.79 -5.62 13.78
N LEU A 80 21.17 -6.80 13.70
CA LEU A 80 20.11 -7.19 14.62
C LEU A 80 20.70 -7.97 15.81
N ILE A 81 20.03 -7.90 16.95
CA ILE A 81 20.36 -8.76 18.09
C ILE A 81 20.08 -10.21 17.68
N ASN A 82 21.08 -11.05 17.88
CA ASN A 82 20.96 -12.48 17.61
C ASN A 82 20.17 -13.14 18.76
N THR A 83 18.96 -13.58 18.47
CA THR A 83 18.06 -14.22 19.44
C THR A 83 18.07 -15.75 19.35
N LYS A 84 19.02 -16.37 18.63
CA LYS A 84 19.19 -17.82 18.62
C LYS A 84 19.55 -18.33 20.02
N ASP A 85 19.15 -19.54 20.29
CA ASP A 85 19.42 -20.22 21.56
C ASP A 85 18.89 -19.49 22.81
N TRP A 86 17.81 -18.69 22.65
CA TRP A 86 17.15 -17.95 23.71
C TRP A 86 18.05 -16.90 24.42
N PHE A 87 19.14 -16.48 23.80
CA PHE A 87 19.95 -15.37 24.27
C PHE A 87 19.41 -14.04 23.77
N TRP A 88 18.99 -13.19 24.71
CA TRP A 88 18.37 -11.88 24.43
C TRP A 88 19.30 -10.69 24.73
N THR A 89 20.58 -10.97 25.05
CA THR A 89 21.52 -9.92 25.42
C THR A 89 22.45 -9.58 24.26
N PRO A 90 22.78 -8.29 24.07
CA PRO A 90 23.73 -7.85 23.06
C PRO A 90 25.20 -8.13 23.43
N ILE A 91 25.44 -8.97 24.43
CA ILE A 91 26.78 -9.32 24.95
C ILE A 91 27.19 -10.70 24.45
N LYS A 92 28.44 -10.80 24.03
CA LYS A 92 29.00 -12.10 23.61
C LYS A 92 29.10 -13.04 24.83
N LYS A 93 28.57 -14.24 24.68
CA LYS A 93 28.64 -15.28 25.73
C LYS A 93 28.99 -16.62 25.10
N GLY A 94 30.17 -17.13 25.45
CA GLY A 94 30.69 -18.36 24.86
C GLY A 94 30.86 -18.24 23.34
N THR A 95 30.30 -19.17 22.59
CA THR A 95 30.30 -19.19 21.11
C THR A 95 29.18 -18.36 20.48
N HIS A 96 28.25 -17.78 21.29
CA HIS A 96 27.14 -16.98 20.80
C HIS A 96 27.61 -15.60 20.32
N GLU A 97 27.45 -15.33 19.03
CA GLU A 97 27.68 -14.00 18.49
C GLU A 97 26.45 -13.10 18.81
N PRO A 98 26.63 -11.95 19.50
CA PRO A 98 25.54 -11.15 20.02
C PRO A 98 24.72 -10.47 18.94
N ARG A 99 25.27 -10.34 17.75
CA ARG A 99 24.62 -9.67 16.61
C ARG A 99 24.69 -10.52 15.37
N THR A 100 23.66 -10.39 14.53
CA THR A 100 23.64 -10.95 13.18
C THR A 100 23.40 -9.84 12.17
N GLN A 101 24.16 -9.83 11.10
CA GLN A 101 24.01 -8.86 10.03
C GLN A 101 23.04 -9.41 8.99
N ILE A 102 21.95 -8.68 8.76
CA ILE A 102 20.92 -9.06 7.79
C ILE A 102 20.77 -7.93 6.77
N ARG A 103 20.78 -8.30 5.49
CA ARG A 103 20.59 -7.35 4.39
C ARG A 103 19.12 -7.22 4.05
N PHE A 104 18.53 -6.06 4.36
CA PHE A 104 17.15 -5.70 4.03
C PHE A 104 17.10 -4.94 2.72
N GLU A 105 16.01 -5.14 1.95
CA GLU A 105 15.67 -4.31 0.80
C GLU A 105 14.61 -3.29 1.22
N TYR A 106 14.85 -2.01 0.93
CA TYR A 106 13.95 -0.89 1.23
C TYR A 106 13.51 -0.20 -0.05
N LEU A 107 12.30 0.35 -0.05
CA LEU A 107 11.92 1.42 -0.96
C LEU A 107 12.62 2.69 -0.49
N LYS A 108 13.19 3.46 -1.43
CA LYS A 108 13.82 4.76 -1.15
C LYS A 108 12.92 5.88 -1.63
N GLU A 109 12.63 6.83 -0.73
CA GLU A 109 11.77 7.99 -0.99
C GLU A 109 10.41 7.62 -1.64
N PRO A 110 9.72 6.59 -1.12
CA PRO A 110 8.45 6.19 -1.70
C PRO A 110 7.39 7.29 -1.48
N LYS A 111 6.60 7.56 -2.52
CA LYS A 111 5.39 8.39 -2.42
C LYS A 111 4.28 7.73 -3.22
N PHE A 112 3.17 7.47 -2.55
CA PHE A 112 1.99 6.83 -3.14
C PHE A 112 0.76 7.68 -2.87
N ARG A 113 -0.11 7.80 -3.87
CA ARG A 113 -1.44 8.38 -3.73
C ARG A 113 -2.46 7.29 -3.48
N ILE A 114 -3.23 7.47 -2.44
CA ILE A 114 -4.27 6.54 -2.00
C ILE A 114 -5.63 7.16 -2.29
N TYR A 115 -6.48 6.41 -2.94
CA TYR A 115 -7.89 6.70 -3.13
C TYR A 115 -8.66 5.78 -2.19
N PHE A 116 -9.38 6.35 -1.25
CA PHE A 116 -10.07 5.60 -0.21
C PHE A 116 -11.56 5.96 -0.17
N SER A 117 -12.41 4.95 -0.22
CA SER A 117 -13.85 5.08 0.03
C SER A 117 -14.27 4.07 1.09
N TYR A 118 -15.22 4.44 1.92
CA TYR A 118 -15.71 3.58 3.00
C TYR A 118 -17.23 3.64 3.10
N SER A 119 -17.84 2.51 3.46
CA SER A 119 -19.30 2.35 3.50
C SER A 119 -19.98 3.13 4.65
N GLU A 120 -19.28 3.35 5.78
CA GLU A 120 -19.82 4.02 6.96
C GLU A 120 -19.29 5.45 7.05
N GLU A 121 -20.18 6.43 7.06
CA GLU A 121 -19.82 7.86 7.07
C GLU A 121 -18.99 8.27 8.28
N LYS A 122 -19.19 7.65 9.45
CA LYS A 122 -18.45 7.98 10.67
C LYS A 122 -16.95 7.76 10.51
N ILE A 123 -16.54 6.59 10.01
CA ILE A 123 -15.13 6.24 9.78
C ILE A 123 -14.56 7.09 8.64
N TYR A 124 -15.33 7.25 7.55
CA TYR A 124 -14.96 8.09 6.43
C TYR A 124 -14.66 9.53 6.84
N ASN A 125 -15.59 10.17 7.59
CA ASN A 125 -15.43 11.55 8.03
C ASN A 125 -14.29 11.70 9.05
N SER A 126 -14.13 10.74 9.98
CA SER A 126 -13.01 10.75 10.94
C SER A 126 -11.66 10.71 10.23
N LEU A 127 -11.50 9.86 9.20
CA LEU A 127 -10.28 9.84 8.39
C LEU A 127 -10.07 11.18 7.68
N LYS A 128 -11.08 11.70 7.01
CA LYS A 128 -11.01 12.97 6.29
C LYS A 128 -10.58 14.13 7.18
N GLU A 129 -11.16 14.24 8.38
CA GLU A 129 -10.82 15.28 9.34
C GLU A 129 -9.37 15.15 9.86
N ASN A 130 -8.96 13.93 10.19
CA ASN A 130 -7.62 13.69 10.66
C ASN A 130 -6.57 14.00 9.59
N LEU A 131 -6.81 13.58 8.34
CA LEU A 131 -5.92 13.89 7.22
C LEU A 131 -5.84 15.40 6.95
N LYS A 132 -6.98 16.11 6.93
CA LYS A 132 -7.02 17.58 6.72
C LYS A 132 -6.29 18.36 7.80
N ASN A 133 -6.37 17.89 9.04
CA ASN A 133 -5.72 18.53 10.18
C ASN A 133 -4.29 18.01 10.41
N HIS A 134 -3.78 17.15 9.54
CA HIS A 134 -2.48 16.48 9.68
C HIS A 134 -2.29 15.83 11.06
N LYS A 135 -3.30 15.08 11.50
CA LYS A 135 -3.34 14.42 12.80
C LYS A 135 -3.45 12.91 12.65
N SER A 136 -2.83 12.19 13.56
CA SER A 136 -2.98 10.74 13.69
C SER A 136 -3.05 10.35 15.16
N VAL A 137 -3.84 9.32 15.50
CA VAL A 137 -3.94 8.79 16.86
C VAL A 137 -2.72 7.95 17.20
N TYR A 138 -2.29 7.11 16.25
CA TYR A 138 -1.05 6.34 16.35
C TYR A 138 -0.10 6.76 15.24
N THR A 139 1.20 6.67 15.50
CA THR A 139 2.22 6.99 14.48
C THR A 139 2.07 6.08 13.26
N PRO A 140 1.80 6.62 12.06
CA PRO A 140 1.79 5.83 10.85
C PRO A 140 3.20 5.47 10.42
N TYR A 141 3.36 4.30 9.75
CA TYR A 141 4.66 3.83 9.26
C TYR A 141 4.52 3.03 7.96
N LEU A 142 5.59 3.00 7.17
CA LEU A 142 5.64 2.31 5.88
C LEU A 142 6.17 0.88 6.05
N GLY A 143 5.40 0.05 6.75
CA GLY A 143 5.63 -1.40 6.93
C GLY A 143 6.36 -1.79 8.20
N LEU A 144 7.49 -1.16 8.54
CA LEU A 144 8.21 -1.33 9.80
C LEU A 144 8.05 -0.09 10.67
N SER A 145 7.97 -0.26 11.99
CA SER A 145 7.66 0.81 12.95
C SER A 145 8.69 1.95 12.96
N GLU A 146 9.94 1.67 12.60
CA GLU A 146 11.01 2.67 12.48
C GLU A 146 10.97 3.47 11.18
N LEU A 147 10.16 3.05 10.21
CA LEU A 147 9.99 3.74 8.92
C LEU A 147 8.74 4.63 8.97
N ILE A 148 8.88 5.76 9.66
CA ILE A 148 7.77 6.69 9.89
C ILE A 148 7.23 7.17 8.55
N ALA A 149 5.90 7.18 8.43
CA ALA A 149 5.19 7.71 7.28
C ALA A 149 4.70 9.13 7.57
N ASP A 150 4.84 9.97 6.57
CA ASP A 150 4.11 11.22 6.46
C ASP A 150 2.91 11.06 5.52
N PHE A 151 1.90 11.92 5.68
CA PHE A 151 0.70 11.90 4.83
C PHE A 151 0.16 13.31 4.58
N GLU A 152 -0.44 13.49 3.42
CA GLU A 152 -0.97 14.77 2.98
C GLU A 152 -2.38 14.58 2.39
N PHE A 153 -3.38 15.30 2.92
CA PHE A 153 -4.70 15.35 2.30
C PHE A 153 -4.62 16.10 0.98
N ILE A 154 -5.12 15.49 -0.08
CA ILE A 154 -5.13 16.10 -1.42
C ILE A 154 -6.51 16.63 -1.78
N ASP A 155 -7.55 15.76 -1.78
CA ASP A 155 -8.89 16.13 -2.22
C ASP A 155 -9.96 15.14 -1.75
N GLU A 156 -11.21 15.52 -1.95
CA GLU A 156 -12.37 14.63 -1.89
C GLU A 156 -13.13 14.71 -3.22
N VAL A 157 -13.21 13.58 -3.91
CA VAL A 157 -13.80 13.51 -5.25
C VAL A 157 -14.97 12.53 -5.29
N SER A 158 -15.84 12.72 -6.28
CA SER A 158 -16.98 11.85 -6.54
C SER A 158 -16.75 10.99 -7.77
N VAL A 159 -17.32 9.80 -7.78
CA VAL A 159 -17.38 8.98 -8.99
C VAL A 159 -18.37 9.62 -9.97
N VAL A 160 -17.89 9.98 -11.15
CA VAL A 160 -18.72 10.55 -12.23
C VAL A 160 -19.43 9.45 -13.00
N ARG A 161 -18.70 8.36 -13.28
CA ARG A 161 -19.24 7.18 -13.97
C ARG A 161 -18.40 5.93 -13.74
N ASN A 162 -19.07 4.79 -13.76
CA ASN A 162 -18.43 3.49 -13.85
C ASN A 162 -18.40 3.08 -15.31
N PHE A 163 -17.32 2.44 -15.73
CA PHE A 163 -17.17 2.01 -17.11
C PHE A 163 -16.78 0.54 -17.21
N ILE A 164 -17.54 -0.20 -18.02
CA ILE A 164 -17.11 -1.41 -18.68
C ILE A 164 -16.94 -0.98 -20.15
N ARG A 165 -15.70 -0.82 -20.62
CA ARG A 165 -15.46 -0.37 -22.00
C ARG A 165 -14.57 -1.33 -22.78
N GLU A 166 -14.81 -1.37 -24.08
CA GLU A 166 -13.95 -2.02 -25.06
C GLU A 166 -12.79 -1.12 -25.54
N ASP A 167 -12.81 0.18 -25.16
CA ASP A 167 -11.81 1.16 -25.55
C ASP A 167 -10.61 1.20 -24.61
N PHE A 168 -9.46 1.54 -25.17
CA PHE A 168 -8.27 1.85 -24.37
C PHE A 168 -8.44 3.16 -23.59
N ILE A 169 -8.20 3.11 -22.28
CA ILE A 169 -8.22 4.26 -21.39
C ILE A 169 -6.92 4.36 -20.61
N ASP A 170 -6.54 5.58 -20.22
CA ASP A 170 -5.36 5.84 -19.41
C ASP A 170 -5.72 5.73 -17.93
N ILE A 171 -5.19 4.71 -17.26
CA ILE A 171 -5.46 4.38 -15.85
C ILE A 171 -4.28 4.85 -15.01
N CYS A 172 -4.54 5.70 -14.01
CA CYS A 172 -3.50 6.26 -13.16
C CYS A 172 -3.17 5.39 -11.94
N SER A 173 -4.04 4.46 -11.56
CA SER A 173 -3.79 3.50 -10.47
C SER A 173 -3.10 2.23 -10.97
N ILE A 174 -2.60 1.42 -10.04
CA ILE A 174 -2.24 0.03 -10.32
C ILE A 174 -3.48 -0.75 -10.77
N ILE A 175 -3.28 -1.78 -11.60
CA ILE A 175 -4.36 -2.55 -12.22
C ILE A 175 -4.31 -3.99 -11.75
N PRO A 176 -5.33 -4.51 -11.06
CA PRO A 176 -5.47 -5.95 -10.83
C PRO A 176 -5.60 -6.70 -12.15
N LEU A 177 -4.84 -7.78 -12.32
CA LEU A 177 -4.80 -8.54 -13.57
C LEU A 177 -6.12 -9.22 -13.93
N ASP A 178 -6.92 -9.55 -12.95
CA ASP A 178 -8.27 -10.12 -13.13
C ASP A 178 -9.28 -9.12 -13.73
N THR A 179 -8.98 -7.81 -13.71
CA THR A 179 -9.77 -6.76 -14.36
C THR A 179 -9.21 -6.36 -15.73
N LEU A 180 -7.98 -6.77 -16.04
CA LEU A 180 -7.27 -6.40 -17.27
C LEU A 180 -7.69 -7.30 -18.43
N ARG A 181 -8.16 -6.71 -19.53
CA ARG A 181 -8.45 -7.41 -20.77
C ARG A 181 -7.30 -7.31 -21.78
N GLU A 182 -6.81 -6.11 -21.99
CA GLU A 182 -5.74 -5.82 -22.96
C GLU A 182 -4.91 -4.64 -22.47
N ILE A 183 -3.61 -4.66 -22.70
CA ILE A 183 -2.68 -3.59 -22.36
C ILE A 183 -1.96 -3.08 -23.60
N ASP A 184 -1.88 -1.76 -23.74
CA ASP A 184 -1.06 -1.10 -24.74
C ASP A 184 0.33 -0.81 -24.16
N LEU A 185 1.30 -1.63 -24.55
CA LEU A 185 2.68 -1.52 -24.08
C LEU A 185 3.42 -0.41 -24.82
N LEU A 186 3.43 0.77 -24.24
CA LEU A 186 4.07 1.93 -24.82
C LEU A 186 5.61 1.82 -24.74
N PRO A 187 6.35 2.28 -25.78
CA PRO A 187 7.81 2.32 -25.74
C PRO A 187 8.31 3.20 -24.58
N ASN A 188 9.48 2.86 -24.03
CA ASN A 188 10.12 3.55 -22.90
C ASN A 188 9.35 3.50 -21.54
N ARG A 189 8.34 2.64 -21.41
CA ARG A 189 7.64 2.34 -20.16
C ARG A 189 8.14 1.02 -19.58
N LYS A 190 8.14 0.91 -18.26
CA LYS A 190 8.57 -0.31 -17.56
C LYS A 190 7.43 -0.85 -16.71
N TYR A 191 6.80 -1.90 -17.21
CA TYR A 191 5.69 -2.56 -16.54
C TYR A 191 6.19 -3.72 -15.68
N PHE A 192 5.65 -3.83 -14.50
CA PHE A 192 5.96 -4.91 -13.57
C PHE A 192 4.68 -5.57 -13.09
N LYS A 193 4.77 -6.86 -12.85
CA LYS A 193 3.73 -7.68 -12.25
C LYS A 193 4.17 -8.10 -10.84
N GLU A 194 3.30 -7.96 -9.86
CA GLU A 194 3.55 -8.39 -8.49
C GLU A 194 2.29 -8.99 -7.87
N ARG A 195 2.45 -10.03 -7.04
CA ARG A 195 1.34 -10.64 -6.30
C ARG A 195 1.36 -10.12 -4.88
N ILE A 196 0.32 -9.36 -4.50
CA ILE A 196 0.23 -8.67 -3.21
C ILE A 196 -0.93 -9.20 -2.37
N PRO A 197 -0.82 -9.19 -1.02
CA PRO A 197 -1.94 -9.49 -0.14
C PRO A 197 -2.98 -8.36 -0.17
N VAL A 198 -4.25 -8.72 -0.35
CA VAL A 198 -5.37 -7.75 -0.39
C VAL A 198 -6.33 -7.92 0.76
N GLU A 199 -6.45 -9.14 1.33
CA GLU A 199 -7.32 -9.39 2.47
C GLU A 199 -6.61 -10.22 3.55
N MET A 200 -6.92 -9.91 4.81
CA MET A 200 -6.28 -10.53 5.97
C MET A 200 -7.29 -10.63 7.12
N LEU A 201 -7.34 -11.79 7.75
CA LEU A 201 -8.15 -12.04 8.95
C LEU A 201 -7.38 -11.69 10.24
N THR A 202 -8.13 -11.70 11.35
CA THR A 202 -7.58 -11.65 12.71
C THR A 202 -6.47 -12.70 12.87
N GLY A 203 -5.39 -12.35 13.56
CA GLY A 203 -4.20 -13.21 13.62
C GLY A 203 -3.20 -13.01 12.48
N ARG A 204 -3.48 -12.06 11.57
CA ARG A 204 -2.63 -11.72 10.41
C ARG A 204 -2.48 -12.87 9.41
N ILE A 205 -3.54 -13.67 9.25
CA ILE A 205 -3.60 -14.71 8.24
C ILE A 205 -4.12 -14.08 6.95
N VAL A 206 -3.29 -14.05 5.91
CA VAL A 206 -3.68 -13.54 4.60
C VAL A 206 -4.59 -14.58 3.94
N THR A 207 -5.80 -14.14 3.57
CA THR A 207 -6.83 -15.00 2.93
C THR A 207 -6.90 -14.80 1.44
N GLU A 208 -6.48 -13.64 0.95
CA GLU A 208 -6.54 -13.33 -0.48
C GLU A 208 -5.30 -12.59 -0.95
N TYR A 209 -4.80 -13.01 -2.11
CA TYR A 209 -3.76 -12.35 -2.88
C TYR A 209 -4.31 -11.99 -4.25
N ARG A 210 -3.92 -10.81 -4.77
CA ARG A 210 -4.18 -10.43 -6.16
C ARG A 210 -2.87 -10.17 -6.89
N GLU A 211 -2.85 -10.54 -8.15
CA GLU A 211 -1.79 -10.13 -9.07
C GLU A 211 -2.14 -8.74 -9.61
N VAL A 212 -1.18 -7.84 -9.58
CA VAL A 212 -1.36 -6.47 -10.07
C VAL A 212 -0.25 -6.12 -11.05
N ILE A 213 -0.59 -5.25 -12.00
CA ILE A 213 0.38 -4.62 -12.90
C ILE A 213 0.50 -3.13 -12.59
N TYR A 214 1.70 -2.61 -12.68
CA TYR A 214 2.01 -1.20 -12.50
C TYR A 214 3.18 -0.77 -13.36
N GLU A 215 3.25 0.53 -13.67
CA GLU A 215 4.39 1.16 -14.34
C GLU A 215 5.31 1.77 -13.27
N ILE A 216 6.60 1.43 -13.29
CA ILE A 216 7.54 1.69 -12.18
C ILE A 216 7.80 3.18 -11.92
N ASN A 217 7.63 4.05 -12.93
CA ASN A 217 7.82 5.50 -12.80
C ASN A 217 6.53 6.24 -12.43
N GLY A 218 5.41 5.53 -12.24
CA GLY A 218 4.12 6.12 -11.88
C GLY A 218 3.34 6.72 -13.05
N ASN A 219 3.72 6.41 -14.28
CA ASN A 219 2.96 6.82 -15.45
C ASN A 219 1.65 6.03 -15.57
N SER A 220 0.63 6.64 -16.15
CA SER A 220 -0.63 5.98 -16.44
C SER A 220 -0.44 4.81 -17.40
N ILE A 221 -1.20 3.76 -17.19
CA ILE A 221 -1.21 2.56 -18.04
C ILE A 221 -2.39 2.65 -18.99
N ARG A 222 -2.12 2.58 -20.28
CA ARG A 222 -3.15 2.53 -21.31
C ARG A 222 -3.63 1.10 -21.51
N ALA A 223 -4.89 0.84 -21.14
CA ALA A 223 -5.42 -0.51 -21.13
C ALA A 223 -6.93 -0.56 -21.37
N LYS A 224 -7.42 -1.73 -21.80
CA LYS A 224 -8.84 -2.10 -21.72
C LYS A 224 -9.05 -2.90 -20.44
N VAL A 225 -9.97 -2.44 -19.61
CA VAL A 225 -10.22 -3.00 -18.29
C VAL A 225 -11.70 -3.09 -17.98
N GLU A 226 -12.03 -3.92 -17.02
CA GLU A 226 -13.35 -3.98 -16.41
C GLU A 226 -13.42 -3.05 -15.18
N ASN A 227 -14.61 -2.47 -14.95
CA ASN A 227 -14.94 -1.74 -13.71
C ASN A 227 -14.05 -0.53 -13.37
N ALA A 228 -13.54 0.18 -14.40
CA ALA A 228 -12.85 1.44 -14.17
C ALA A 228 -13.78 2.51 -13.61
N LEU A 229 -13.29 3.29 -12.64
CA LEU A 229 -13.98 4.42 -12.03
C LEU A 229 -13.39 5.73 -12.56
N PHE A 230 -14.24 6.57 -13.14
CA PHE A 230 -13.91 7.94 -13.55
C PHE A 230 -14.26 8.89 -12.43
N LEU A 231 -13.31 9.62 -11.93
CA LEU A 231 -13.44 10.55 -10.82
C LEU A 231 -13.64 11.98 -11.34
N SER A 232 -14.22 12.84 -10.51
CA SER A 232 -14.51 14.23 -10.86
C SER A 232 -13.28 15.10 -11.11
N ASN A 233 -12.09 14.66 -10.67
CA ASN A 233 -10.81 15.29 -10.96
C ASN A 233 -10.12 14.74 -12.22
N ASN A 234 -10.84 13.99 -13.05
CA ASN A 234 -10.37 13.30 -14.26
C ASN A 234 -9.40 12.11 -14.02
N ASP A 235 -9.12 11.73 -12.80
CA ASP A 235 -8.38 10.49 -12.56
C ASP A 235 -9.26 9.28 -12.92
N VAL A 236 -8.63 8.26 -13.51
CA VAL A 236 -9.26 6.96 -13.79
C VAL A 236 -8.56 5.91 -12.95
N ILE A 237 -9.31 5.22 -12.10
CA ILE A 237 -8.77 4.26 -11.13
C ILE A 237 -9.46 2.91 -11.22
N ILE A 238 -8.75 1.87 -10.75
CA ILE A 238 -9.29 0.52 -10.51
C ILE A 238 -9.11 0.19 -9.02
N ILE A 239 -10.14 -0.41 -8.43
CA ILE A 239 -10.13 -0.84 -7.03
C ILE A 239 -9.37 -2.17 -6.88
N LEU A 240 -8.61 -2.28 -5.78
CA LEU A 240 -7.89 -3.50 -5.38
C LEU A 240 -8.79 -4.55 -4.77
#